data_b5afb6049248efc1db7dfef634d4389e
#
_entry.id   b5afb6049248efc1db7dfef634d4389e
#
_cell.length_a   1.000
_cell.length_b   1.000
_cell.length_c   1.000
_cell.angle_alpha   90.00
_cell.angle_beta   90.00
_cell.angle_gamma   90.00
#
_symmetry.space_group_name_H-M   'P 1'
#
loop_
_entity.id
_entity.type
_entity.pdbx_description
1 polymer ?
#
loop_
_entity_poly.entity_id
_entity_poly.type
_entity_poly.pdbx_seq_one_letter_code
_entity_poly.pdbx_strand_id
1 'polypeptide(L)'
;NGRSSFEKVYSYFLLPTRKGALVIKQAAIEFNGQVYKTSPVKITVTNAVQQSQEENDGQISADNNLYLVADVSKTNPYINEPITVVYKLYFSYNIGISNWRELSKPKYNDFWSQNIDIKQLVAEEGMFKGERFRYVVLRKTVLYPQKSGKLEIEPLSLDIDVQLPTNRRDIFGQMMIRETSKRVSAGSKTIAVKGLPESGKPADFSGAVGSFDFKVTPS
;
A
#
# COMPACT_ATOMS: atom_id res chain seq x y z
N ASN A 1 11.74 -8.44 40.03
CA ASN A 1 12.05 -7.12 39.45
C ASN A 1 11.91 -7.19 37.91
N GLY A 2 10.66 -6.98 37.43
CA GLY A 2 10.38 -6.90 35.98
C GLY A 2 10.91 -5.58 35.45
N ARG A 3 11.89 -5.58 34.55
CA ARG A 3 12.26 -4.45 33.74
C ARG A 3 11.30 -4.41 32.55
N SER A 4 10.45 -3.40 32.48
CA SER A 4 9.71 -3.10 31.24
C SER A 4 10.60 -2.27 30.31
N SER A 5 10.81 -2.73 29.08
CA SER A 5 11.43 -1.96 28.03
C SER A 5 10.36 -1.46 27.07
N PHE A 6 10.47 -0.21 26.64
CA PHE A 6 9.61 0.39 25.64
C PHE A 6 10.45 0.71 24.41
N GLU A 7 10.02 0.21 23.25
CA GLU A 7 10.64 0.50 21.95
C GLU A 7 9.65 1.20 21.06
N LYS A 8 10.06 2.31 20.43
CA LYS A 8 9.29 3.02 19.45
C LYS A 8 10.09 3.11 18.13
N VAL A 9 9.62 2.43 17.10
CA VAL A 9 10.25 2.39 15.78
C VAL A 9 9.52 3.33 14.82
N TYR A 10 10.30 4.18 14.14
CA TYR A 10 9.82 5.03 13.05
C TYR A 10 10.44 4.53 11.74
N SER A 11 9.59 4.17 10.77
CA SER A 11 10.03 3.72 9.45
C SER A 11 9.63 4.75 8.39
N TYR A 12 10.59 5.15 7.55
CA TYR A 12 10.38 6.09 6.47
C TYR A 12 10.75 5.45 5.14
N PHE A 13 9.87 5.57 4.15
CA PHE A 13 10.16 5.19 2.78
C PHE A 13 10.55 6.45 2.01
N LEU A 14 11.78 6.47 1.51
CA LEU A 14 12.32 7.61 0.77
C LEU A 14 12.35 7.29 -0.72
N LEU A 15 11.72 8.14 -1.52
CA LEU A 15 11.79 8.05 -2.98
C LEU A 15 12.77 9.14 -3.47
N PRO A 16 13.89 8.78 -4.12
CA PRO A 16 14.82 9.77 -4.63
C PRO A 16 14.20 10.50 -5.82
N THR A 17 14.26 11.83 -5.81
CA THR A 17 13.74 12.71 -6.88
C THR A 17 14.79 13.09 -7.92
N ARG A 18 16.08 12.78 -7.66
CA ARG A 18 17.21 13.06 -8.56
C ARG A 18 18.30 12.00 -8.42
N LYS A 19 19.10 11.85 -9.45
CA LYS A 19 20.30 11.01 -9.45
C LYS A 19 21.48 11.71 -8.77
N GLY A 20 22.48 10.93 -8.37
CA GLY A 20 23.73 11.41 -7.77
C GLY A 20 23.84 11.10 -6.29
N ALA A 21 24.83 11.67 -5.66
CA ALA A 21 25.06 11.50 -4.23
C ALA A 21 24.03 12.31 -3.42
N LEU A 22 23.30 11.62 -2.54
CA LEU A 22 22.36 12.19 -1.60
C LEU A 22 22.79 11.86 -0.18
N VAL A 23 22.46 12.73 0.77
CA VAL A 23 22.76 12.50 2.19
C VAL A 23 21.44 12.56 2.97
N ILE A 24 21.10 11.46 3.63
CA ILE A 24 20.09 11.46 4.67
C ILE A 24 20.74 12.05 5.91
N LYS A 25 20.26 13.21 6.35
CA LYS A 25 20.78 13.92 7.51
C LYS A 25 20.55 13.12 8.79
N GLN A 26 21.24 13.50 9.84
CA GLN A 26 21.06 12.94 11.17
C GLN A 26 19.62 13.07 11.65
N ALA A 27 19.05 12.01 12.18
CA ALA A 27 17.87 12.08 13.03
C ALA A 27 18.30 12.46 14.45
N ALA A 28 17.54 13.32 15.10
CA ALA A 28 17.76 13.70 16.50
C ALA A 28 16.56 13.29 17.33
N ILE A 29 16.81 12.72 18.49
CA ILE A 29 15.82 12.37 19.51
C ILE A 29 16.22 13.03 20.82
N GLU A 30 15.29 13.70 21.46
CA GLU A 30 15.46 14.21 22.82
C GLU A 30 14.81 13.24 23.81
N PHE A 31 15.59 12.79 24.78
CA PHE A 31 15.13 11.93 25.86
C PHE A 31 15.77 12.35 27.17
N ASN A 32 14.97 12.62 28.18
CA ASN A 32 15.41 13.12 29.51
C ASN A 32 16.33 14.35 29.44
N GLY A 33 16.02 15.30 28.53
CA GLY A 33 16.81 16.52 28.36
C GLY A 33 18.14 16.32 27.62
N GLN A 34 18.43 15.10 27.16
CA GLN A 34 19.60 14.80 26.33
C GLN A 34 19.20 14.54 24.89
N VAL A 35 19.96 15.11 23.93
CA VAL A 35 19.76 14.93 22.50
C VAL A 35 20.67 13.84 21.97
N TYR A 36 20.09 12.77 21.46
CA TYR A 36 20.78 11.69 20.78
C TYR A 36 20.64 11.89 19.26
N LYS A 37 21.74 11.70 18.53
CA LYS A 37 21.77 11.89 17.07
C LYS A 37 22.30 10.63 16.41
N THR A 38 21.69 10.27 15.27
CA THR A 38 22.22 9.20 14.42
C THR A 38 23.36 9.74 13.55
N SER A 39 24.15 8.86 12.96
CA SER A 39 25.08 9.23 11.90
C SER A 39 24.32 9.54 10.60
N PRO A 40 24.82 10.49 9.77
CA PRO A 40 24.25 10.71 8.45
C PRO A 40 24.53 9.51 7.54
N VAL A 41 23.59 9.19 6.64
CA VAL A 41 23.75 8.10 5.67
C VAL A 41 23.95 8.69 4.28
N LYS A 42 25.06 8.35 3.63
CA LYS A 42 25.31 8.72 2.23
C LYS A 42 24.76 7.61 1.34
N ILE A 43 23.96 7.99 0.35
CA ILE A 43 23.42 7.10 -0.68
C ILE A 43 23.76 7.66 -2.06
N THR A 44 24.08 6.78 -3.01
CA THR A 44 24.27 7.16 -4.40
C THR A 44 23.09 6.63 -5.21
N VAL A 45 22.32 7.55 -5.78
CA VAL A 45 21.23 7.22 -6.69
C VAL A 45 21.79 7.16 -8.10
N THR A 46 21.85 5.98 -8.65
CA THR A 46 22.24 5.72 -10.04
C THR A 46 20.99 5.64 -10.93
N ASN A 47 21.19 5.48 -12.24
CA ASN A 47 20.12 4.96 -13.08
C ASN A 47 19.62 3.66 -12.46
N ALA A 48 18.30 3.36 -12.61
CA ALA A 48 17.88 1.99 -12.42
C ALA A 48 18.87 1.14 -13.19
N VAL A 49 19.67 0.38 -12.48
CA VAL A 49 20.50 -0.62 -13.12
C VAL A 49 19.46 -1.49 -13.80
N GLN A 50 19.35 -1.42 -15.14
CA GLN A 50 19.02 -2.62 -15.85
C GLN A 50 19.98 -3.62 -15.24
N GLN A 51 19.48 -4.46 -14.36
CA GLN A 51 20.22 -5.58 -13.82
C GLN A 51 20.85 -6.19 -15.06
N SER A 52 22.17 -6.07 -15.14
CA SER A 52 22.94 -6.55 -16.28
C SER A 52 22.29 -7.85 -16.68
N GLN A 53 21.92 -7.95 -17.95
CA GLN A 53 21.53 -9.21 -18.56
C GLN A 53 22.78 -10.11 -18.53
N GLU A 54 23.20 -10.48 -17.33
CA GLU A 54 23.95 -11.69 -17.14
C GLU A 54 22.93 -12.79 -17.39
N GLU A 55 22.92 -13.21 -18.66
CA GLU A 55 22.30 -14.45 -19.13
C GLU A 55 20.94 -14.77 -18.48
N ASN A 56 19.99 -13.82 -18.54
CA ASN A 56 18.58 -14.09 -18.29
C ASN A 56 17.99 -14.68 -19.57
N ASP A 57 18.46 -15.86 -19.90
CA ASP A 57 17.84 -16.75 -20.86
C ASP A 57 16.42 -17.08 -20.35
N GLY A 58 15.47 -16.16 -20.62
CA GLY A 58 14.05 -16.36 -20.36
C GLY A 58 13.60 -16.49 -18.89
N GLN A 59 14.40 -16.08 -17.89
CA GLN A 59 13.99 -16.18 -16.49
C GLN A 59 12.92 -15.14 -16.12
N ILE A 60 11.83 -15.61 -15.55
CA ILE A 60 10.72 -14.76 -15.06
C ILE A 60 11.19 -13.98 -13.84
N SER A 61 11.03 -12.65 -13.87
CA SER A 61 11.32 -11.75 -12.75
C SER A 61 10.04 -11.44 -11.97
N ALA A 62 10.15 -11.26 -10.66
CA ALA A 62 9.04 -10.76 -9.83
C ALA A 62 8.70 -9.29 -10.11
N ASP A 63 9.61 -8.50 -10.71
CA ASP A 63 9.47 -7.04 -10.86
C ASP A 63 8.28 -6.62 -11.73
N ASN A 64 8.04 -7.34 -12.83
CA ASN A 64 6.95 -7.06 -13.76
C ASN A 64 5.75 -8.01 -13.59
N ASN A 65 5.74 -8.79 -12.53
CA ASN A 65 4.75 -9.84 -12.32
C ASN A 65 3.97 -9.69 -11.01
N LEU A 66 4.31 -8.69 -10.17
CA LEU A 66 3.71 -8.50 -8.85
C LEU A 66 3.52 -7.01 -8.55
N TYR A 67 2.27 -6.61 -8.24
CA TYR A 67 1.92 -5.22 -7.94
C TYR A 67 0.93 -5.14 -6.78
N LEU A 68 1.16 -4.19 -5.87
CA LEU A 68 0.21 -3.84 -4.83
C LEU A 68 -0.42 -2.48 -5.17
N VAL A 69 -1.74 -2.42 -5.24
CA VAL A 69 -2.49 -1.25 -5.67
C VAL A 69 -3.52 -0.86 -4.61
N ALA A 70 -3.68 0.42 -4.35
CA ALA A 70 -4.78 0.99 -3.60
C ALA A 70 -5.75 1.69 -4.56
N ASP A 71 -6.92 1.09 -4.76
CA ASP A 71 -8.02 1.66 -5.53
C ASP A 71 -8.89 2.50 -4.61
N VAL A 72 -9.08 3.78 -4.95
CA VAL A 72 -9.91 4.71 -4.20
C VAL A 72 -11.14 5.07 -5.04
N SER A 73 -12.34 4.90 -4.48
CA SER A 73 -13.59 5.14 -5.20
C SER A 73 -13.78 6.59 -5.65
N LYS A 74 -13.24 7.56 -4.90
CA LYS A 74 -13.33 8.98 -5.20
C LYS A 74 -12.18 9.74 -4.55
N THR A 75 -11.49 10.59 -5.30
CA THR A 75 -10.33 11.36 -4.82
C THR A 75 -10.66 12.79 -4.42
N ASN A 76 -11.90 13.24 -4.66
CA ASN A 76 -12.37 14.59 -4.36
C ASN A 76 -13.76 14.60 -3.69
N PRO A 77 -13.94 13.88 -2.57
CA PRO A 77 -15.20 13.83 -1.84
C PRO A 77 -15.46 15.15 -1.11
N TYR A 78 -16.69 15.33 -0.65
CA TYR A 78 -17.02 16.31 0.37
C TYR A 78 -16.64 15.79 1.77
N ILE A 79 -16.57 16.70 2.73
CA ILE A 79 -16.45 16.34 4.16
C ILE A 79 -17.60 15.39 4.54
N ASN A 80 -17.33 14.34 5.32
CA ASN A 80 -18.25 13.26 5.70
C ASN A 80 -18.79 12.39 4.53
N GLU A 81 -18.43 12.66 3.28
CA GLU A 81 -18.81 11.78 2.17
C GLU A 81 -17.96 10.49 2.19
N PRO A 82 -18.58 9.30 2.25
CA PRO A 82 -17.83 8.05 2.31
C PRO A 82 -17.08 7.77 1.02
N ILE A 83 -15.83 7.36 1.17
CA ILE A 83 -15.03 6.80 0.09
C ILE A 83 -14.56 5.40 0.48
N THR A 84 -14.42 4.53 -0.50
CA THR A 84 -13.90 3.17 -0.28
C THR A 84 -12.47 3.07 -0.81
N VAL A 85 -11.59 2.49 0.00
CA VAL A 85 -10.23 2.12 -0.40
C VAL A 85 -10.12 0.61 -0.43
N VAL A 86 -9.70 0.06 -1.57
CA VAL A 86 -9.53 -1.39 -1.79
C VAL A 86 -8.07 -1.66 -2.13
N TYR A 87 -7.39 -2.45 -1.32
CA TYR A 87 -6.02 -2.89 -1.56
C TYR A 87 -6.03 -4.23 -2.29
N LYS A 88 -5.49 -4.24 -3.50
CA LYS A 88 -5.42 -5.41 -4.37
C LYS A 88 -3.96 -5.79 -4.63
N LEU A 89 -3.65 -7.06 -4.47
CA LEU A 89 -2.39 -7.64 -4.89
C LEU A 89 -2.58 -8.31 -6.24
N TYR A 90 -2.00 -7.74 -7.29
CA TYR A 90 -1.99 -8.31 -8.63
C TYR A 90 -0.74 -9.16 -8.82
N PHE A 91 -0.92 -10.34 -9.38
CA PHE A 91 0.19 -11.26 -9.72
C PHE A 91 -0.11 -11.99 -11.04
N SER A 92 0.91 -12.13 -11.87
CA SER A 92 0.77 -12.77 -13.17
C SER A 92 0.53 -14.27 -13.05
N TYR A 93 0.14 -14.90 -14.14
CA TYR A 93 -0.01 -16.36 -14.20
C TYR A 93 1.33 -17.11 -14.12
N ASN A 94 2.43 -16.41 -14.36
CA ASN A 94 3.76 -16.99 -14.43
C ASN A 94 4.43 -17.16 -13.07
N ILE A 95 3.83 -16.63 -11.99
CA ILE A 95 4.40 -16.69 -10.64
C ILE A 95 3.41 -17.28 -9.64
N GLY A 96 3.95 -17.90 -8.60
CA GLY A 96 3.20 -18.31 -7.41
C GLY A 96 3.48 -17.36 -6.24
N ILE A 97 2.58 -17.31 -5.27
CA ILE A 97 2.77 -16.66 -3.98
C ILE A 97 2.68 -17.74 -2.92
N SER A 98 3.75 -17.91 -2.14
CA SER A 98 3.80 -18.90 -1.05
C SER A 98 3.42 -18.28 0.30
N ASN A 99 3.83 -17.03 0.54
CA ASN A 99 3.56 -16.35 1.79
C ASN A 99 3.60 -14.83 1.61
N TRP A 100 3.11 -14.07 2.59
CA TRP A 100 3.22 -12.62 2.65
C TRP A 100 3.13 -12.10 4.08
N ARG A 101 3.74 -10.96 4.33
CA ARG A 101 3.67 -10.25 5.62
C ARG A 101 3.54 -8.76 5.42
N GLU A 102 2.78 -8.10 6.29
CA GLU A 102 2.68 -6.65 6.31
C GLU A 102 3.94 -6.04 6.91
N LEU A 103 4.57 -5.11 6.18
CA LEU A 103 5.68 -4.29 6.66
C LEU A 103 5.18 -2.97 7.25
N SER A 104 4.17 -2.37 6.62
CA SER A 104 3.48 -1.19 7.13
C SER A 104 1.99 -1.28 6.86
N LYS A 105 1.18 -0.83 7.82
CA LYS A 105 -0.27 -0.69 7.68
C LYS A 105 -0.59 0.74 7.27
N PRO A 106 -1.59 0.95 6.39
CA PRO A 106 -2.04 2.29 6.05
C PRO A 106 -2.63 2.96 7.29
N LYS A 107 -2.28 4.23 7.52
CA LYS A 107 -2.96 5.08 8.48
C LYS A 107 -3.87 6.03 7.73
N TYR A 108 -4.99 6.34 8.35
CA TYR A 108 -6.05 7.17 7.80
C TYR A 108 -6.22 8.42 8.70
N ASN A 109 -5.14 9.21 8.79
CA ASN A 109 -5.18 10.43 9.59
C ASN A 109 -6.26 11.37 9.03
N ASP A 110 -7.06 11.98 9.94
CA ASP A 110 -8.17 12.86 9.59
C ASP A 110 -9.35 12.20 8.86
N PHE A 111 -9.41 10.86 8.90
CA PHE A 111 -10.57 10.08 8.48
C PHE A 111 -11.12 9.27 9.65
N TRP A 112 -12.44 9.20 9.75
CA TRP A 112 -13.06 8.09 10.46
C TRP A 112 -13.06 6.87 9.52
N SER A 113 -12.71 5.70 10.02
CA SER A 113 -12.52 4.52 9.16
C SER A 113 -13.27 3.31 9.68
N GLN A 114 -13.88 2.56 8.76
CA GLN A 114 -14.52 1.28 9.01
C GLN A 114 -13.94 0.21 8.10
N ASN A 115 -13.28 -0.79 8.67
CA ASN A 115 -12.79 -1.93 7.91
C ASN A 115 -13.97 -2.85 7.54
N ILE A 116 -13.93 -3.36 6.33
CA ILE A 116 -14.83 -4.40 5.85
C ILE A 116 -14.10 -5.73 5.93
N ASP A 117 -14.62 -6.67 6.69
CA ASP A 117 -14.03 -7.98 6.86
C ASP A 117 -14.03 -8.77 5.54
N ILE A 118 -12.86 -9.27 5.16
CA ILE A 118 -12.68 -10.17 4.04
C ILE A 118 -12.59 -11.57 4.63
N LYS A 119 -13.69 -12.31 4.53
CA LYS A 119 -13.79 -13.65 5.12
C LYS A 119 -12.83 -14.67 4.52
N GLN A 120 -12.52 -14.51 3.23
CA GLN A 120 -11.65 -15.42 2.49
C GLN A 120 -10.92 -14.65 1.38
N LEU A 121 -9.63 -14.93 1.22
CA LEU A 121 -8.86 -14.44 0.09
C LEU A 121 -9.17 -15.32 -1.12
N VAL A 122 -9.84 -14.76 -2.12
CA VAL A 122 -10.15 -15.43 -3.38
C VAL A 122 -9.36 -14.76 -4.49
N ALA A 123 -8.66 -15.57 -5.29
CA ALA A 123 -7.99 -15.08 -6.48
C ALA A 123 -9.02 -14.90 -7.59
N GLU A 124 -9.11 -13.68 -8.10
CA GLU A 124 -9.96 -13.29 -9.22
C GLU A 124 -9.10 -12.92 -10.43
N GLU A 125 -9.69 -12.93 -11.60
CA GLU A 125 -9.04 -12.49 -12.84
C GLU A 125 -9.38 -11.02 -13.14
N GLY A 126 -8.41 -10.27 -13.63
CA GLY A 126 -8.61 -8.87 -14.00
C GLY A 126 -7.54 -8.34 -14.95
N MET A 127 -7.85 -7.19 -15.54
CA MET A 127 -6.90 -6.47 -16.38
C MET A 127 -6.11 -5.47 -15.53
N PHE A 128 -4.80 -5.48 -15.66
CA PHE A 128 -3.91 -4.50 -15.05
C PHE A 128 -2.83 -4.09 -16.04
N LYS A 129 -2.65 -2.77 -16.27
CA LYS A 129 -1.73 -2.22 -17.28
C LYS A 129 -1.91 -2.81 -18.70
N GLY A 130 -3.14 -3.19 -19.07
CA GLY A 130 -3.44 -3.77 -20.38
C GLY A 130 -3.18 -5.26 -20.53
N GLU A 131 -2.75 -5.93 -19.46
CA GLU A 131 -2.46 -7.36 -19.43
C GLU A 131 -3.39 -8.10 -18.46
N ARG A 132 -3.55 -9.40 -18.65
CA ARG A 132 -4.33 -10.26 -17.74
C ARG A 132 -3.49 -10.63 -16.51
N PHE A 133 -4.05 -10.38 -15.34
CA PHE A 133 -3.50 -10.74 -14.05
C PHE A 133 -4.54 -11.49 -13.21
N ARG A 134 -4.07 -12.25 -12.25
CA ARG A 134 -4.87 -12.64 -11.09
C ARG A 134 -4.71 -11.58 -10.03
N TYR A 135 -5.73 -11.34 -9.22
CA TYR A 135 -5.59 -10.46 -8.07
C TYR A 135 -6.35 -11.02 -6.87
N VAL A 136 -5.91 -10.63 -5.69
CA VAL A 136 -6.63 -10.85 -4.43
C VAL A 136 -6.89 -9.51 -3.76
N VAL A 137 -8.07 -9.37 -3.17
CA VAL A 137 -8.40 -8.23 -2.32
C VAL A 137 -7.88 -8.53 -0.93
N LEU A 138 -6.89 -7.76 -0.47
CA LEU A 138 -6.25 -7.95 0.84
C LEU A 138 -6.94 -7.15 1.95
N ARG A 139 -7.46 -5.98 1.61
CA ARG A 139 -8.10 -5.06 2.55
C ARG A 139 -9.12 -4.19 1.84
N LYS A 140 -10.25 -3.95 2.50
CA LYS A 140 -11.27 -3.00 2.08
C LYS A 140 -11.68 -2.13 3.27
N THR A 141 -11.63 -0.81 3.11
CA THR A 141 -11.93 0.14 4.19
C THR A 141 -12.80 1.25 3.64
N VAL A 142 -13.86 1.60 4.36
CA VAL A 142 -14.65 2.81 4.12
C VAL A 142 -14.08 3.92 4.98
N LEU A 143 -13.82 5.07 4.36
CA LEU A 143 -13.25 6.26 5.00
C LEU A 143 -14.21 7.42 4.88
N TYR A 144 -14.39 8.16 5.98
CA TYR A 144 -15.18 9.38 6.06
C TYR A 144 -14.25 10.54 6.42
N PRO A 145 -13.97 11.47 5.47
CA PRO A 145 -13.09 12.61 5.74
C PRO A 145 -13.67 13.49 6.85
N GLN A 146 -12.86 13.84 7.84
CA GLN A 146 -13.30 14.65 8.98
C GLN A 146 -12.99 16.14 8.85
N LYS A 147 -12.19 16.51 7.85
CA LYS A 147 -11.89 17.92 7.53
C LYS A 147 -11.71 18.11 6.03
N SER A 148 -11.86 19.35 5.56
CA SER A 148 -11.57 19.73 4.17
C SER A 148 -10.06 19.93 3.95
N GLY A 149 -9.65 19.93 2.68
CA GLY A 149 -8.27 20.12 2.26
C GLY A 149 -7.64 18.84 1.71
N LYS A 150 -6.32 18.83 1.63
CA LYS A 150 -5.56 17.66 1.15
C LYS A 150 -5.28 16.72 2.33
N LEU A 151 -5.92 15.56 2.30
CA LEU A 151 -5.69 14.50 3.27
C LEU A 151 -4.87 13.39 2.60
N GLU A 152 -4.07 12.68 3.37
CA GLU A 152 -3.21 11.61 2.87
C GLU A 152 -3.61 10.26 3.48
N ILE A 153 -3.68 9.25 2.63
CA ILE A 153 -3.78 7.85 3.01
C ILE A 153 -2.37 7.28 2.93
N GLU A 154 -1.81 6.84 4.06
CA GLU A 154 -0.47 6.24 4.12
C GLU A 154 -0.41 4.92 3.34
N PRO A 155 0.78 4.53 2.83
CA PRO A 155 0.92 3.33 2.02
C PRO A 155 0.76 2.04 2.83
N LEU A 156 0.11 1.04 2.23
CA LEU A 156 0.27 -0.36 2.60
C LEU A 156 1.54 -0.89 1.94
N SER A 157 2.41 -1.54 2.71
CA SER A 157 3.61 -2.21 2.17
C SER A 157 3.67 -3.65 2.66
N LEU A 158 4.02 -4.54 1.76
CA LEU A 158 4.10 -5.98 1.99
C LEU A 158 5.46 -6.51 1.57
N ASP A 159 5.89 -7.56 2.23
CA ASP A 159 6.97 -8.44 1.81
C ASP A 159 6.33 -9.77 1.36
N ILE A 160 6.55 -10.16 0.12
CA ILE A 160 5.87 -11.28 -0.53
C ILE A 160 6.91 -12.32 -0.92
N ASP A 161 6.70 -13.56 -0.50
CA ASP A 161 7.50 -14.68 -0.94
C ASP A 161 6.92 -15.24 -2.24
N VAL A 162 7.70 -15.11 -3.31
CA VAL A 162 7.31 -15.37 -4.70
C VAL A 162 8.01 -16.62 -5.21
N GLN A 163 7.24 -17.51 -5.79
CA GLN A 163 7.71 -18.70 -6.48
C GLN A 163 7.85 -18.42 -7.98
N LEU A 164 9.07 -18.51 -8.47
CA LEU A 164 9.42 -18.26 -9.85
C LEU A 164 9.85 -19.58 -10.52
N PRO A 165 9.24 -19.97 -11.65
CA PRO A 165 9.74 -21.09 -12.43
C PRO A 165 11.12 -20.78 -12.98
N THR A 166 11.99 -21.79 -12.99
CA THR A 166 13.33 -21.69 -13.58
C THR A 166 13.38 -22.48 -14.89
N ASN A 167 14.37 -22.19 -15.72
CA ASN A 167 14.60 -22.96 -16.95
C ASN A 167 15.25 -24.35 -16.69
N ARG A 168 15.46 -24.69 -15.40
CA ARG A 168 16.05 -25.96 -14.99
C ARG A 168 14.96 -27.00 -14.71
N ARG A 169 15.22 -28.23 -15.08
CA ARG A 169 14.38 -29.38 -14.75
C ARG A 169 15.10 -30.28 -13.75
N ASP A 170 14.33 -30.90 -12.88
CA ASP A 170 14.85 -31.94 -11.99
C ASP A 170 15.09 -33.26 -12.76
N ILE A 171 15.57 -34.28 -12.05
CA ILE A 171 15.84 -35.60 -12.61
C ILE A 171 14.56 -36.32 -13.12
N PHE A 172 13.37 -35.84 -12.75
CA PHE A 172 12.08 -36.37 -13.21
C PHE A 172 11.46 -35.51 -14.32
N GLY A 173 12.19 -34.48 -14.81
CA GLY A 173 11.74 -33.58 -15.87
C GLY A 173 10.79 -32.45 -15.41
N GLN A 174 10.53 -32.27 -14.10
CA GLN A 174 9.71 -31.21 -13.57
C GLN A 174 10.49 -29.89 -13.53
N MET A 175 9.81 -28.76 -13.80
CA MET A 175 10.44 -27.44 -13.69
C MET A 175 10.79 -27.16 -12.23
N MET A 176 12.03 -26.77 -11.99
CA MET A 176 12.47 -26.32 -10.67
C MET A 176 11.91 -24.94 -10.38
N ILE A 177 11.48 -24.72 -9.15
CA ILE A 177 10.96 -23.45 -8.64
C ILE A 177 12.03 -22.81 -7.77
N ARG A 178 12.24 -21.50 -7.96
CA ARG A 178 13.07 -20.66 -7.08
C ARG A 178 12.15 -19.77 -6.24
N GLU A 179 12.35 -19.73 -4.96
CA GLU A 179 11.70 -18.74 -4.08
C GLU A 179 12.56 -17.47 -3.93
N THR A 180 11.90 -16.34 -3.89
CA THR A 180 12.51 -15.04 -3.62
C THR A 180 11.52 -14.14 -2.90
N SER A 181 12.00 -13.27 -2.02
CA SER A 181 11.15 -12.25 -1.39
C SER A 181 11.13 -10.97 -2.22
N LYS A 182 9.94 -10.40 -2.39
CA LYS A 182 9.73 -9.13 -3.08
C LYS A 182 8.92 -8.17 -2.21
N ARG A 183 9.49 -6.99 -1.98
CA ARG A 183 8.77 -5.90 -1.32
C ARG A 183 7.94 -5.12 -2.32
N VAL A 184 6.65 -4.92 -2.01
CA VAL A 184 5.71 -4.13 -2.79
C VAL A 184 5.00 -3.10 -1.92
N SER A 185 4.63 -1.97 -2.51
CA SER A 185 3.91 -0.89 -1.83
C SER A 185 2.82 -0.32 -2.72
N ALA A 186 1.65 -0.05 -2.13
CA ALA A 186 0.54 0.60 -2.84
C ALA A 186 0.76 2.11 -3.08
N GLY A 187 1.82 2.68 -2.47
CA GLY A 187 2.04 4.12 -2.45
C GLY A 187 1.02 4.89 -1.62
N SER A 188 1.31 6.14 -1.30
CA SER A 188 0.36 7.03 -0.65
C SER A 188 -0.70 7.52 -1.64
N LYS A 189 -1.88 7.92 -1.12
CA LYS A 189 -2.97 8.51 -1.92
C LYS A 189 -3.38 9.84 -1.31
N THR A 190 -3.41 10.88 -2.13
CA THR A 190 -3.91 12.20 -1.73
C THR A 190 -5.38 12.32 -2.08
N ILE A 191 -6.19 12.72 -1.09
CA ILE A 191 -7.64 12.95 -1.21
C ILE A 191 -7.88 14.45 -1.05
N ALA A 192 -8.43 15.09 -2.08
CA ALA A 192 -8.76 16.52 -2.08
C ALA A 192 -10.19 16.73 -1.57
N VAL A 193 -10.36 16.82 -0.27
CA VAL A 193 -11.67 16.93 0.39
C VAL A 193 -12.23 18.33 0.26
N LYS A 194 -13.47 18.45 -0.24
CA LYS A 194 -14.20 19.71 -0.40
C LYS A 194 -14.99 20.04 0.87
N GLY A 195 -15.05 21.31 1.23
CA GLY A 195 -16.01 21.80 2.22
C GLY A 195 -17.44 21.67 1.72
N LEU A 196 -18.40 21.56 2.64
CA LEU A 196 -19.81 21.57 2.28
C LEU A 196 -20.20 22.98 1.76
N PRO A 197 -21.07 23.06 0.72
CA PRO A 197 -21.63 24.35 0.29
C PRO A 197 -22.45 25.00 1.42
N GLU A 198 -22.23 26.26 1.68
CA GLU A 198 -23.05 27.02 2.63
C GLU A 198 -24.39 27.41 2.03
N SER A 199 -24.44 27.65 0.71
CA SER A 199 -25.68 27.98 0.00
C SER A 199 -26.56 26.74 -0.21
N GLY A 200 -27.84 26.86 0.16
CA GLY A 200 -28.81 25.78 0.01
C GLY A 200 -28.76 24.71 1.10
N LYS A 201 -28.02 24.92 2.18
CA LYS A 201 -28.00 24.03 3.32
C LYS A 201 -29.32 24.07 4.08
N PRO A 202 -30.04 22.94 4.23
CA PRO A 202 -31.28 22.89 4.99
C PRO A 202 -31.07 23.27 6.46
N ALA A 203 -32.07 23.88 7.10
CA ALA A 203 -31.98 24.29 8.50
C ALA A 203 -31.85 23.07 9.45
N ASP A 204 -32.37 21.93 9.04
CA ASP A 204 -32.38 20.64 9.77
C ASP A 204 -31.26 19.68 9.28
N PHE A 205 -30.24 20.19 8.62
CA PHE A 205 -29.15 19.37 8.09
C PHE A 205 -28.45 18.56 9.18
N SER A 206 -28.58 17.24 9.12
CA SER A 206 -28.08 16.29 10.12
C SER A 206 -26.60 15.90 9.97
N GLY A 207 -25.91 16.40 8.93
CA GLY A 207 -24.52 16.06 8.65
C GLY A 207 -24.33 14.87 7.69
N ALA A 208 -25.41 14.22 7.24
CA ALA A 208 -25.35 13.13 6.28
C ALA A 208 -24.99 13.64 4.88
N VAL A 209 -23.92 13.11 4.28
CA VAL A 209 -23.43 13.49 2.95
C VAL A 209 -23.22 12.23 2.12
N GLY A 210 -23.82 12.18 0.93
CA GLY A 210 -23.71 11.04 0.02
C GLY A 210 -25.04 10.71 -0.66
N SER A 211 -25.07 9.57 -1.35
CA SER A 211 -26.29 8.99 -1.89
C SER A 211 -26.75 7.87 -0.96
N PHE A 212 -28.01 7.94 -0.55
CA PHE A 212 -28.59 7.00 0.40
C PHE A 212 -29.77 6.26 -0.23
N ASP A 213 -29.84 4.96 -0.01
CA ASP A 213 -31.00 4.13 -0.34
C ASP A 213 -31.64 3.72 1.00
N PHE A 214 -32.85 4.21 1.26
CA PHE A 214 -33.54 4.00 2.51
C PHE A 214 -34.72 3.06 2.32
N LYS A 215 -34.70 1.90 2.99
CA LYS A 215 -35.77 0.91 2.97
C LYS A 215 -36.31 0.70 4.39
N VAL A 216 -37.62 0.84 4.56
CA VAL A 216 -38.31 0.46 5.76
C VAL A 216 -39.05 -0.84 5.50
N THR A 217 -38.75 -1.87 6.27
CA THR A 217 -39.52 -3.12 6.27
C THR A 217 -40.36 -3.16 7.55
N PRO A 218 -41.71 -3.08 7.48
CA PRO A 218 -42.51 -3.26 8.66
C PRO A 218 -42.32 -4.66 9.22
N SER A 219 -42.20 -4.77 10.54
CA SER A 219 -42.11 -6.02 11.30
C SER A 219 -43.48 -6.65 11.48
#